data_6e7a76725e20767f7a787c7d09a8ca76
#
_entry.id   6e7a76725e20767f7a787c7d09a8ca76
#
_cell.length_a   1.000
_cell.length_b   1.000
_cell.length_c   1.000
_cell.angle_alpha   90.00
_cell.angle_beta   90.00
_cell.angle_gamma   90.00
#
_symmetry.space_group_name_H-M   'P 1'
#
loop_
_entity.id
_entity.type
_entity.pdbx_description
1 polymer ?
#
loop_
_entity_poly.entity_id
_entity_poly.type
_entity_poly.pdbx_seq_one_letter_code
_entity_poly.pdbx_strand_id
1 'polypeptide(L)'
;MAVKEPVGIIGAGLIGLATARQLAQSGVPVVVWEKEAAVARHQSGHNSGVVHAGIYYQPGSAKAKNCRRGVELLRAYCAARGLPWDERGKLVVARDEIETQRLREIERRSQANGVPGVRWLDGPDIRALEPDVAGVSALLSPTTAIADFPAIARAYAADVTAAGGQIRMNSPVTAVRRHGDGVQVVTRGGTHTVSHLVICAGLQTDLLARAAGDEVAPEIVPFRGEYLRLRPEVRHKVHHLIYPVPDPAYPFLGVHLTPRIDGEADLGPNAVLALAREGYRWRDVSPRQLSRLARSTAFRRLAGQNWRAGLREMHGSVSRRAFLAEARTYLPWLEAGHVAAAPAGVRAQAVDPDGSLVDDFRIHRIGPVTAVRNAPSPAATASMAIAEQIVTELSPSNLRA
;
A
#
# COMPACT_ATOMS: atom_id res chain seq x y z
N MET A 1 -20.66 36.69 -6.65
CA MET A 1 -20.77 35.21 -6.63
C MET A 1 -20.19 34.73 -5.30
N ALA A 2 -20.93 33.98 -4.48
CA ALA A 2 -20.39 33.38 -3.27
C ALA A 2 -19.23 32.46 -3.66
N VAL A 3 -18.07 32.63 -3.05
CA VAL A 3 -16.91 31.73 -3.25
C VAL A 3 -17.33 30.36 -2.78
N LYS A 4 -17.41 29.40 -3.68
CA LYS A 4 -17.76 28.02 -3.34
C LYS A 4 -16.66 27.46 -2.45
N GLU A 5 -17.01 27.01 -1.24
CA GLU A 5 -16.04 26.43 -0.32
C GLU A 5 -15.34 25.25 -0.97
N PRO A 6 -13.99 25.12 -0.82
CA PRO A 6 -13.24 24.07 -1.45
C PRO A 6 -13.55 22.69 -0.85
N VAL A 7 -13.21 21.63 -1.57
CA VAL A 7 -13.08 20.29 -0.99
C VAL A 7 -11.71 20.20 -0.32
N GLY A 8 -11.72 19.81 0.96
CA GLY A 8 -10.50 19.59 1.74
C GLY A 8 -10.00 18.15 1.63
N ILE A 9 -8.69 17.96 1.59
CA ILE A 9 -8.05 16.62 1.57
C ILE A 9 -6.94 16.60 2.61
N ILE A 10 -6.94 15.58 3.48
CA ILE A 10 -5.87 15.38 4.47
C ILE A 10 -4.96 14.26 3.98
N GLY A 11 -3.69 14.59 3.73
CA GLY A 11 -2.63 13.70 3.31
C GLY A 11 -2.28 13.80 1.84
N ALA A 12 -1.01 14.14 1.55
CA ALA A 12 -0.43 14.19 0.21
C ALA A 12 0.31 12.88 -0.16
N GLY A 13 -0.30 11.74 0.16
CA GLY A 13 0.05 10.44 -0.39
C GLY A 13 -0.61 10.21 -1.75
N LEU A 14 -0.36 9.04 -2.36
CA LEU A 14 -0.87 8.70 -3.71
C LEU A 14 -2.38 8.84 -3.82
N ILE A 15 -3.16 8.31 -2.86
CA ILE A 15 -4.63 8.35 -2.93
C ILE A 15 -5.14 9.80 -2.77
N GLY A 16 -4.62 10.55 -1.78
CA GLY A 16 -5.04 11.93 -1.56
C GLY A 16 -4.72 12.83 -2.74
N LEU A 17 -3.53 12.69 -3.32
CA LEU A 17 -3.12 13.47 -4.51
C LEU A 17 -3.89 13.05 -5.76
N ALA A 18 -4.15 11.76 -5.98
CA ALA A 18 -4.96 11.31 -7.11
C ALA A 18 -6.40 11.85 -7.02
N THR A 19 -6.99 11.86 -5.81
CA THR A 19 -8.32 12.44 -5.54
C THR A 19 -8.31 13.95 -5.77
N ALA A 20 -7.31 14.67 -5.21
CA ALA A 20 -7.16 16.11 -5.41
C ALA A 20 -7.03 16.50 -6.89
N ARG A 21 -6.19 15.74 -7.61
CA ARG A 21 -5.96 15.90 -9.04
C ARG A 21 -7.27 15.79 -9.84
N GLN A 22 -8.01 14.73 -9.62
CA GLN A 22 -9.26 14.49 -10.36
C GLN A 22 -10.31 15.57 -10.07
N LEU A 23 -10.46 15.99 -8.81
CA LEU A 23 -11.37 17.07 -8.43
C LEU A 23 -10.93 18.41 -9.06
N ALA A 24 -9.65 18.77 -8.94
CA ALA A 24 -9.13 20.02 -9.50
C ALA A 24 -9.27 20.07 -11.03
N GLN A 25 -8.96 18.99 -11.73
CA GLN A 25 -9.16 18.87 -13.19
C GLN A 25 -10.63 18.94 -13.63
N SER A 26 -11.56 18.60 -12.72
CA SER A 26 -13.00 18.78 -12.93
C SER A 26 -13.50 20.18 -12.55
N GLY A 27 -12.60 21.11 -12.27
CA GLY A 27 -12.94 22.51 -11.91
C GLY A 27 -13.45 22.68 -10.46
N VAL A 28 -13.31 21.68 -9.61
CA VAL A 28 -13.66 21.78 -8.19
C VAL A 28 -12.50 22.42 -7.43
N PRO A 29 -12.69 23.50 -6.65
CA PRO A 29 -11.67 24.06 -5.79
C PRO A 29 -11.23 23.04 -4.74
N VAL A 30 -9.90 22.79 -4.62
CA VAL A 30 -9.35 21.83 -3.66
C VAL A 30 -8.23 22.42 -2.83
N VAL A 31 -8.14 21.98 -1.58
CA VAL A 31 -6.99 22.23 -0.70
C VAL A 31 -6.52 20.93 -0.04
N VAL A 32 -5.24 20.63 -0.16
CA VAL A 32 -4.60 19.45 0.44
C VAL A 32 -3.75 19.91 1.62
N TRP A 33 -3.90 19.31 2.79
CA TRP A 33 -3.02 19.50 3.95
C TRP A 33 -2.10 18.29 4.12
N GLU A 34 -0.81 18.54 4.13
CA GLU A 34 0.23 17.55 4.40
C GLU A 34 1.05 17.97 5.61
N LYS A 35 1.26 17.06 6.54
CA LYS A 35 2.01 17.31 7.78
C LYS A 35 3.53 17.42 7.54
N GLU A 36 4.02 16.75 6.50
CA GLU A 36 5.43 16.72 6.13
C GLU A 36 5.82 17.89 5.22
N ALA A 37 7.12 18.08 5.05
CA ALA A 37 7.69 19.10 4.15
C ALA A 37 7.63 18.72 2.67
N ALA A 38 7.26 17.48 2.34
CA ALA A 38 7.16 16.96 0.97
C ALA A 38 6.09 15.89 0.86
N VAL A 39 5.59 15.67 -0.37
CA VAL A 39 4.62 14.61 -0.69
C VAL A 39 5.22 13.21 -0.54
N ALA A 40 4.39 12.21 -0.36
CA ALA A 40 4.74 10.79 -0.36
C ALA A 40 5.81 10.36 0.67
N ARG A 41 5.91 11.06 1.82
CA ARG A 41 6.95 10.79 2.84
C ARG A 41 6.72 9.53 3.66
N HIS A 42 5.54 8.90 3.56
CA HIS A 42 5.17 7.70 4.31
C HIS A 42 4.96 6.50 3.38
N GLN A 43 3.87 5.72 3.52
CA GLN A 43 3.62 4.49 2.77
C GLN A 43 3.79 4.64 1.25
N SER A 44 3.44 5.81 0.70
CA SER A 44 3.58 6.11 -0.73
C SER A 44 5.03 6.17 -1.20
N GLY A 45 5.97 6.52 -0.32
CA GLY A 45 7.40 6.58 -0.60
C GLY A 45 8.21 5.42 -0.01
N HIS A 46 7.60 4.62 0.88
CA HIS A 46 8.23 3.51 1.57
C HIS A 46 7.55 2.19 1.21
N ASN A 47 7.62 1.80 -0.05
CA ASN A 47 7.07 0.56 -0.60
C ASN A 47 8.05 -0.08 -1.60
N SER A 48 7.71 -1.27 -2.08
CA SER A 48 8.55 -2.04 -3.01
C SER A 48 8.52 -1.54 -4.46
N GLY A 49 7.73 -0.52 -4.80
CA GLY A 49 7.62 -0.02 -6.17
C GLY A 49 6.81 -0.92 -7.13
N VAL A 50 6.18 -1.97 -6.63
CA VAL A 50 5.47 -2.95 -7.47
C VAL A 50 4.10 -2.44 -7.90
N VAL A 51 3.86 -2.48 -9.19
CA VAL A 51 2.54 -2.34 -9.81
C VAL A 51 1.94 -3.73 -9.98
N HIS A 52 1.03 -4.09 -9.09
CA HIS A 52 0.42 -5.41 -9.04
C HIS A 52 -0.54 -5.66 -10.19
N ALA A 53 -0.48 -6.84 -10.81
CA ALA A 53 -1.38 -7.20 -11.91
C ALA A 53 -2.78 -7.68 -11.46
N GLY A 54 -2.95 -8.09 -10.18
CA GLY A 54 -4.24 -8.53 -9.64
C GLY A 54 -4.43 -10.05 -9.54
N ILE A 55 -3.33 -10.83 -9.56
CA ILE A 55 -3.38 -12.31 -9.62
C ILE A 55 -3.95 -12.97 -8.35
N TYR A 56 -3.76 -12.36 -7.17
CA TYR A 56 -4.09 -13.00 -5.87
C TYR A 56 -5.52 -12.74 -5.38
N TYR A 57 -6.13 -11.63 -5.83
CA TYR A 57 -7.32 -11.10 -5.18
C TYR A 57 -8.57 -11.93 -5.48
N GLN A 58 -9.46 -11.97 -4.50
CA GLN A 58 -10.77 -12.61 -4.67
C GLN A 58 -11.51 -11.96 -5.84
N PRO A 59 -11.94 -12.72 -6.84
CA PRO A 59 -12.69 -12.18 -7.96
C PRO A 59 -13.94 -11.41 -7.51
N GLY A 60 -14.16 -10.23 -8.11
CA GLY A 60 -15.28 -9.36 -7.76
C GLY A 60 -15.05 -8.44 -6.55
N SER A 61 -14.00 -8.64 -5.74
CA SER A 61 -13.63 -7.76 -4.62
C SER A 61 -13.24 -6.35 -5.09
N ALA A 62 -13.30 -5.37 -4.19
CA ALA A 62 -12.85 -4.02 -4.48
C ALA A 62 -11.35 -3.98 -4.81
N LYS A 63 -10.53 -4.80 -4.14
CA LYS A 63 -9.12 -4.98 -4.48
C LYS A 63 -8.91 -5.44 -5.92
N ALA A 64 -9.63 -6.47 -6.37
CA ALA A 64 -9.48 -6.98 -7.73
C ALA A 64 -9.87 -5.93 -8.78
N LYS A 65 -11.03 -5.31 -8.63
CA LYS A 65 -11.55 -4.28 -9.55
C LYS A 65 -10.64 -3.05 -9.60
N ASN A 66 -10.33 -2.47 -8.43
CA ASN A 66 -9.49 -1.26 -8.36
C ASN A 66 -8.04 -1.53 -8.77
N CYS A 67 -7.50 -2.74 -8.53
CA CYS A 67 -6.19 -3.11 -9.02
C CYS A 67 -6.14 -3.14 -10.55
N ARG A 68 -7.06 -3.85 -11.20
CA ARG A 68 -7.12 -3.95 -12.66
C ARG A 68 -7.31 -2.57 -13.31
N ARG A 69 -8.31 -1.81 -12.85
CA ARG A 69 -8.54 -0.44 -13.33
C ARG A 69 -7.34 0.47 -13.05
N GLY A 70 -6.72 0.33 -11.87
CA GLY A 70 -5.56 1.12 -11.46
C GLY A 70 -4.34 0.88 -12.35
N VAL A 71 -4.05 -0.35 -12.74
CA VAL A 71 -2.96 -0.67 -13.68
C VAL A 71 -3.13 0.08 -15.01
N GLU A 72 -4.35 0.04 -15.58
CA GLU A 72 -4.64 0.70 -16.85
C GLU A 72 -4.43 2.22 -16.77
N LEU A 73 -5.02 2.85 -15.74
CA LEU A 73 -4.91 4.28 -15.51
C LEU A 73 -3.48 4.72 -15.25
N LEU A 74 -2.77 3.97 -14.39
CA LEU A 74 -1.41 4.31 -13.98
C LEU A 74 -0.42 4.15 -15.14
N ARG A 75 -0.56 3.08 -15.93
CA ARG A 75 0.25 2.87 -17.15
C ARG A 75 0.09 4.02 -18.13
N ALA A 76 -1.15 4.36 -18.44
CA ALA A 76 -1.45 5.49 -19.33
C ALA A 76 -0.91 6.82 -18.78
N TYR A 77 -1.04 7.05 -17.48
CA TYR A 77 -0.52 8.24 -16.83
C TYR A 77 1.00 8.31 -16.90
N CYS A 78 1.70 7.22 -16.55
CA CYS A 78 3.16 7.17 -16.62
C CYS A 78 3.66 7.41 -18.05
N ALA A 79 3.05 6.79 -19.05
CA ALA A 79 3.39 7.00 -20.45
C ALA A 79 3.19 8.47 -20.87
N ALA A 80 2.05 9.09 -20.52
CA ALA A 80 1.76 10.49 -20.86
C ALA A 80 2.69 11.50 -20.18
N ARG A 81 3.27 11.14 -19.03
CA ARG A 81 4.15 12.00 -18.23
C ARG A 81 5.64 11.66 -18.36
N GLY A 82 6.00 10.65 -19.14
CA GLY A 82 7.39 10.18 -19.26
C GLY A 82 7.95 9.65 -17.92
N LEU A 83 7.09 9.08 -17.06
CA LEU A 83 7.51 8.53 -15.79
C LEU A 83 8.01 7.10 -15.94
N PRO A 84 9.02 6.68 -15.16
CA PRO A 84 9.58 5.34 -15.24
C PRO A 84 8.53 4.25 -14.99
N TRP A 85 8.46 3.30 -15.92
CA TRP A 85 7.60 2.13 -15.89
C TRP A 85 8.31 0.97 -16.57
N ASP A 86 8.42 -0.17 -15.88
CA ASP A 86 9.06 -1.36 -16.42
C ASP A 86 8.22 -2.61 -16.12
N GLU A 87 7.75 -3.29 -17.17
CA GLU A 87 7.02 -4.56 -17.07
C GLU A 87 8.00 -5.72 -16.90
N ARG A 88 8.55 -5.83 -15.68
CA ARG A 88 9.51 -6.88 -15.32
C ARG A 88 8.93 -8.28 -15.33
N GLY A 89 7.61 -8.40 -15.14
CA GLY A 89 7.00 -9.68 -14.87
C GLY A 89 7.24 -10.20 -13.45
N LYS A 90 6.38 -11.11 -13.02
CA LYS A 90 6.46 -11.75 -11.70
C LYS A 90 6.32 -13.26 -11.84
N LEU A 91 7.22 -13.99 -11.19
CA LEU A 91 7.11 -15.41 -10.95
C LEU A 91 6.59 -15.66 -9.53
N VAL A 92 5.49 -16.40 -9.41
CA VAL A 92 5.06 -16.99 -8.15
C VAL A 92 5.50 -18.44 -8.16
N VAL A 93 6.48 -18.79 -7.32
CA VAL A 93 7.21 -20.04 -7.38
C VAL A 93 6.71 -21.01 -6.31
N ALA A 94 6.30 -22.19 -6.71
CA ALA A 94 5.97 -23.32 -5.83
C ALA A 94 7.20 -24.21 -5.65
N ARG A 95 7.45 -24.61 -4.40
CA ARG A 95 8.61 -25.42 -4.00
C ARG A 95 8.31 -26.91 -3.90
N ASP A 96 7.02 -27.23 -3.75
CA ASP A 96 6.53 -28.59 -3.58
C ASP A 96 5.10 -28.75 -4.14
N GLU A 97 4.53 -29.93 -4.02
CA GLU A 97 3.21 -30.26 -4.52
C GLU A 97 2.09 -29.50 -3.77
N ILE A 98 2.24 -29.26 -2.48
CA ILE A 98 1.26 -28.50 -1.68
C ILE A 98 1.17 -27.08 -2.19
N GLU A 99 2.30 -26.43 -2.41
CA GLU A 99 2.38 -25.09 -2.99
C GLU A 99 1.90 -25.08 -4.44
N THR A 100 2.17 -26.12 -5.22
CA THR A 100 1.67 -26.27 -6.59
C THR A 100 0.12 -26.27 -6.61
N GLN A 101 -0.53 -26.98 -5.70
CA GLN A 101 -1.99 -26.98 -5.59
C GLN A 101 -2.54 -25.58 -5.21
N ARG A 102 -1.88 -24.87 -4.27
CA ARG A 102 -2.23 -23.49 -3.93
C ARG A 102 -2.04 -22.56 -5.11
N LEU A 103 -0.99 -22.77 -5.90
CA LEU A 103 -0.69 -21.97 -7.10
C LEU A 103 -1.76 -22.12 -8.18
N ARG A 104 -2.40 -23.32 -8.33
CA ARG A 104 -3.55 -23.52 -9.23
C ARG A 104 -4.73 -22.63 -8.85
N GLU A 105 -4.98 -22.42 -7.57
CA GLU A 105 -6.03 -21.50 -7.14
C GLU A 105 -5.68 -20.03 -7.51
N ILE A 106 -4.41 -19.62 -7.42
CA ILE A 106 -3.95 -18.30 -7.87
C ILE A 106 -4.12 -18.16 -9.39
N GLU A 107 -3.80 -19.18 -10.15
CA GLU A 107 -4.03 -19.22 -11.61
C GLU A 107 -5.51 -18.99 -11.92
N ARG A 108 -6.40 -19.74 -11.29
CA ARG A 108 -7.86 -19.61 -11.45
C ARG A 108 -8.34 -18.19 -11.12
N ARG A 109 -7.88 -17.61 -10.01
CA ARG A 109 -8.21 -16.21 -9.62
C ARG A 109 -7.69 -15.23 -10.66
N SER A 110 -6.48 -15.41 -11.14
CA SER A 110 -5.88 -14.50 -12.13
C SER A 110 -6.67 -14.48 -13.44
N GLN A 111 -7.14 -15.64 -13.90
CA GLN A 111 -8.01 -15.75 -15.08
C GLN A 111 -9.37 -15.06 -14.84
N ALA A 112 -10.00 -15.33 -13.68
CA ALA A 112 -11.28 -14.71 -13.33
C ALA A 112 -11.19 -13.18 -13.15
N ASN A 113 -10.01 -12.65 -12.75
CA ASN A 113 -9.73 -11.23 -12.66
C ASN A 113 -9.32 -10.60 -14.01
N GLY A 114 -9.25 -11.36 -15.09
CA GLY A 114 -8.86 -10.88 -16.41
C GLY A 114 -7.40 -10.38 -16.47
N VAL A 115 -6.48 -11.03 -15.73
CA VAL A 115 -5.05 -10.67 -15.79
C VAL A 115 -4.46 -11.21 -17.10
N PRO A 116 -3.94 -10.36 -18.00
CA PRO A 116 -3.50 -10.83 -19.31
C PRO A 116 -2.18 -11.58 -19.26
N GLY A 117 -2.05 -12.57 -20.16
CA GLY A 117 -0.80 -13.24 -20.46
C GLY A 117 -0.24 -14.12 -19.33
N VAL A 118 -1.02 -14.44 -18.30
CA VAL A 118 -0.59 -15.33 -17.22
C VAL A 118 -0.30 -16.72 -17.78
N ARG A 119 0.86 -17.29 -17.43
CA ARG A 119 1.33 -18.59 -17.93
C ARG A 119 1.78 -19.47 -16.80
N TRP A 120 1.43 -20.75 -16.88
CA TRP A 120 2.00 -21.79 -16.04
C TRP A 120 3.38 -22.17 -16.58
N LEU A 121 4.33 -22.39 -15.68
CA LEU A 121 5.70 -22.81 -15.96
C LEU A 121 6.04 -24.05 -15.16
N ASP A 122 6.76 -24.98 -15.74
CA ASP A 122 7.40 -26.10 -15.03
C ASP A 122 8.86 -25.79 -14.66
N GLY A 123 9.53 -26.73 -14.01
CA GLY A 123 10.90 -26.53 -13.56
C GLY A 123 11.90 -26.12 -14.65
N PRO A 124 11.92 -26.76 -15.85
CA PRO A 124 12.74 -26.34 -16.99
C PRO A 124 12.46 -24.90 -17.44
N ASP A 125 11.17 -24.52 -17.57
CA ASP A 125 10.76 -23.18 -17.99
C ASP A 125 11.17 -22.11 -16.98
N ILE A 126 11.06 -22.41 -15.66
CA ILE A 126 11.54 -21.53 -14.60
C ILE A 126 13.03 -21.26 -14.78
N ARG A 127 13.84 -22.30 -14.96
CA ARG A 127 15.29 -22.17 -15.12
C ARG A 127 15.70 -21.44 -16.41
N ALA A 128 14.88 -21.53 -17.45
CA ALA A 128 15.12 -20.78 -18.69
C ALA A 128 14.94 -19.26 -18.49
N LEU A 129 14.02 -18.84 -17.61
CA LEU A 129 13.75 -17.43 -17.31
C LEU A 129 14.60 -16.90 -16.14
N GLU A 130 14.77 -17.71 -15.11
CA GLU A 130 15.49 -17.40 -13.87
C GLU A 130 16.40 -18.59 -13.50
N PRO A 131 17.62 -18.66 -14.05
CA PRO A 131 18.51 -19.82 -13.88
C PRO A 131 18.85 -20.14 -12.41
N ASP A 132 18.84 -19.12 -11.58
CA ASP A 132 19.22 -19.19 -10.17
C ASP A 132 18.03 -19.38 -9.21
N VAL A 133 16.81 -19.64 -9.74
CA VAL A 133 15.60 -19.87 -8.92
C VAL A 133 15.26 -21.35 -8.84
N ALA A 134 15.04 -21.85 -7.62
CA ALA A 134 14.59 -23.21 -7.37
C ALA A 134 13.08 -23.27 -7.18
N GLY A 135 12.41 -24.14 -7.94
CA GLY A 135 10.98 -24.40 -7.85
C GLY A 135 10.58 -25.59 -8.71
N VAL A 136 9.42 -26.18 -8.39
CA VAL A 136 8.85 -27.31 -9.15
C VAL A 136 7.86 -26.82 -10.20
N SER A 137 7.14 -25.74 -9.90
CA SER A 137 6.23 -25.04 -10.81
C SER A 137 6.18 -23.55 -10.48
N ALA A 138 5.76 -22.73 -11.43
CA ALA A 138 5.55 -21.29 -11.19
C ALA A 138 4.40 -20.74 -12.04
N LEU A 139 3.86 -19.60 -11.60
CA LEU A 139 2.93 -18.80 -12.38
C LEU A 139 3.61 -17.50 -12.79
N LEU A 140 3.79 -17.29 -14.08
CA LEU A 140 4.32 -16.05 -14.63
C LEU A 140 3.17 -15.06 -14.88
N SER A 141 3.24 -13.87 -14.27
CA SER A 141 2.40 -12.72 -14.57
C SER A 141 3.25 -11.67 -15.30
N PRO A 142 3.25 -11.64 -16.63
CA PRO A 142 4.18 -10.82 -17.41
C PRO A 142 3.91 -9.33 -17.30
N THR A 143 2.65 -8.94 -17.02
CA THR A 143 2.22 -7.55 -16.89
C THR A 143 2.39 -6.94 -15.50
N THR A 144 2.98 -7.69 -14.55
CA THR A 144 3.42 -7.09 -13.28
C THR A 144 4.59 -6.16 -13.57
N ALA A 145 4.46 -4.90 -13.13
CA ALA A 145 5.46 -3.87 -13.40
C ALA A 145 6.09 -3.33 -12.12
N ILE A 146 7.13 -2.53 -12.30
CA ILE A 146 7.73 -1.67 -11.26
C ILE A 146 7.69 -0.22 -11.70
N ALA A 147 7.51 0.70 -10.75
CA ALA A 147 7.40 2.13 -11.00
C ALA A 147 7.98 2.96 -9.85
N ASP A 148 8.29 4.23 -10.11
CA ASP A 148 8.67 5.22 -9.08
C ASP A 148 7.42 5.90 -8.51
N PHE A 149 6.82 5.31 -7.47
CA PHE A 149 5.64 5.90 -6.82
C PHE A 149 5.90 7.29 -6.21
N PRO A 150 7.05 7.61 -5.62
CA PRO A 150 7.43 8.97 -5.27
C PRO A 150 7.40 9.96 -6.46
N ALA A 151 7.91 9.58 -7.62
CA ALA A 151 7.84 10.43 -8.82
C ALA A 151 6.40 10.62 -9.30
N ILE A 152 5.60 9.56 -9.30
CA ILE A 152 4.17 9.61 -9.62
C ILE A 152 3.43 10.55 -8.66
N ALA A 153 3.69 10.49 -7.35
CA ALA A 153 3.09 11.40 -6.38
C ALA A 153 3.48 12.87 -6.62
N ARG A 154 4.75 13.13 -6.97
CA ARG A 154 5.19 14.48 -7.35
C ARG A 154 4.49 14.98 -8.62
N ALA A 155 4.30 14.12 -9.60
CA ALA A 155 3.57 14.45 -10.82
C ALA A 155 2.08 14.74 -10.54
N TYR A 156 1.43 13.95 -9.68
CA TYR A 156 0.05 14.26 -9.23
C TYR A 156 -0.02 15.62 -8.54
N ALA A 157 0.94 15.94 -7.65
CA ALA A 157 1.00 17.23 -6.97
C ALA A 157 1.15 18.40 -7.95
N ALA A 158 2.00 18.24 -8.96
CA ALA A 158 2.16 19.23 -10.03
C ALA A 158 0.86 19.44 -10.82
N ASP A 159 0.13 18.34 -11.13
CA ASP A 159 -1.17 18.41 -11.82
C ASP A 159 -2.23 19.12 -10.96
N VAL A 160 -2.26 18.87 -9.65
CA VAL A 160 -3.16 19.58 -8.72
C VAL A 160 -2.90 21.08 -8.78
N THR A 161 -1.64 21.48 -8.68
CA THR A 161 -1.26 22.90 -8.71
C THR A 161 -1.55 23.54 -10.06
N ALA A 162 -1.24 22.87 -11.16
CA ALA A 162 -1.51 23.34 -12.52
C ALA A 162 -3.03 23.53 -12.79
N ALA A 163 -3.87 22.73 -12.13
CA ALA A 163 -5.34 22.86 -12.19
C ALA A 163 -5.90 23.87 -11.15
N GLY A 164 -5.06 24.66 -10.48
CA GLY A 164 -5.49 25.68 -9.51
C GLY A 164 -5.74 25.18 -8.10
N GLY A 165 -5.50 23.89 -7.80
CA GLY A 165 -5.57 23.35 -6.46
C GLY A 165 -4.41 23.81 -5.56
N GLN A 166 -4.63 23.83 -4.26
CA GLN A 166 -3.62 24.23 -3.26
C GLN A 166 -3.10 23.01 -2.50
N ILE A 167 -1.77 22.95 -2.31
CA ILE A 167 -1.15 21.94 -1.44
C ILE A 167 -0.37 22.66 -0.35
N ARG A 168 -0.75 22.46 0.91
CA ARG A 168 -0.15 23.08 2.09
C ARG A 168 0.71 22.06 2.82
N MET A 169 2.02 22.14 2.60
CA MET A 169 3.01 21.36 3.33
C MET A 169 3.22 21.89 4.75
N ASN A 170 3.85 21.07 5.62
CA ASN A 170 4.10 21.40 7.03
C ASN A 170 2.82 21.84 7.77
N SER A 171 1.67 21.31 7.36
CA SER A 171 0.35 21.71 7.82
C SER A 171 -0.39 20.54 8.47
N PRO A 172 0.10 20.02 9.62
CA PRO A 172 -0.56 18.94 10.34
C PRO A 172 -1.96 19.36 10.77
N VAL A 173 -2.96 18.56 10.42
CA VAL A 173 -4.32 18.73 10.91
C VAL A 173 -4.40 18.20 12.33
N THR A 174 -4.83 19.04 13.25
CA THR A 174 -4.92 18.75 14.69
C THR A 174 -6.32 18.46 15.17
N ALA A 175 -7.34 18.98 14.48
CA ALA A 175 -8.73 18.67 14.76
C ALA A 175 -9.60 18.77 13.49
N VAL A 176 -10.69 18.02 13.50
CA VAL A 176 -11.75 18.04 12.49
C VAL A 176 -13.07 18.20 13.24
N ARG A 177 -13.93 19.13 12.80
CA ARG A 177 -15.22 19.40 13.41
C ARG A 177 -16.27 19.61 12.32
N ARG A 178 -17.44 19.01 12.46
CA ARG A 178 -18.57 19.34 11.59
C ARG A 178 -19.04 20.76 11.89
N HIS A 179 -19.37 21.52 10.87
CA HIS A 179 -19.82 22.90 10.98
C HIS A 179 -20.87 23.22 9.92
N GLY A 180 -22.12 23.32 10.31
CA GLY A 180 -23.24 23.42 9.36
C GLY A 180 -23.23 22.23 8.40
N ASP A 181 -23.36 22.51 7.11
CA ASP A 181 -23.32 21.50 6.05
C ASP A 181 -21.87 21.13 5.61
N GLY A 182 -20.85 21.77 6.20
CA GLY A 182 -19.45 21.57 5.88
C GLY A 182 -18.61 21.05 7.05
N VAL A 183 -17.30 21.26 6.94
CA VAL A 183 -16.30 20.78 7.90
C VAL A 183 -15.29 21.88 8.22
N GLN A 184 -14.99 22.09 9.49
CA GLN A 184 -13.84 22.87 9.94
C GLN A 184 -12.63 21.99 10.15
N VAL A 185 -11.54 22.32 9.46
CA VAL A 185 -10.22 21.70 9.57
C VAL A 185 -9.30 22.64 10.32
N VAL A 186 -8.78 22.18 11.46
CA VAL A 186 -7.88 22.97 12.32
C VAL A 186 -6.44 22.54 12.07
N THR A 187 -5.59 23.51 11.75
CA THR A 187 -4.14 23.35 11.60
C THR A 187 -3.42 24.34 12.53
N ARG A 188 -2.09 24.28 12.58
CA ARG A 188 -1.32 25.34 13.28
C ARG A 188 -1.45 26.72 12.63
N GLY A 189 -1.77 26.78 11.33
CA GLY A 189 -1.97 28.00 10.58
C GLY A 189 -3.37 28.61 10.69
N GLY A 190 -4.26 27.99 11.48
CA GLY A 190 -5.64 28.48 11.69
C GLY A 190 -6.70 27.44 11.38
N THR A 191 -7.97 27.90 11.41
CA THR A 191 -9.17 27.11 11.08
C THR A 191 -9.60 27.41 9.65
N HIS A 192 -9.90 26.36 8.90
CA HIS A 192 -10.32 26.41 7.49
C HIS A 192 -11.68 25.72 7.35
N THR A 193 -12.62 26.34 6.65
CA THR A 193 -13.91 25.72 6.32
C THR A 193 -13.86 25.13 4.93
N VAL A 194 -14.41 23.93 4.79
CA VAL A 194 -14.51 23.20 3.52
C VAL A 194 -15.91 22.63 3.35
N SER A 195 -16.39 22.54 2.11
CA SER A 195 -17.69 21.95 1.80
C SER A 195 -17.75 20.45 2.04
N HIS A 196 -16.63 19.77 1.81
CA HIS A 196 -16.46 18.34 2.04
C HIS A 196 -15.01 18.05 2.43
N LEU A 197 -14.78 17.02 3.24
CA LEU A 197 -13.45 16.61 3.68
C LEU A 197 -13.18 15.15 3.29
N VAL A 198 -12.05 14.91 2.59
CA VAL A 198 -11.54 13.55 2.31
C VAL A 198 -10.33 13.27 3.18
N ILE A 199 -10.39 12.24 4.02
CA ILE A 199 -9.30 11.84 4.90
C ILE A 199 -8.51 10.68 4.27
N CYS A 200 -7.32 11.00 3.74
CA CYS A 200 -6.35 10.06 3.15
C CYS A 200 -5.06 10.01 3.98
N ALA A 201 -5.19 9.99 5.32
CA ALA A 201 -4.08 10.20 6.25
C ALA A 201 -3.29 8.93 6.60
N GLY A 202 -3.48 7.83 5.86
CA GLY A 202 -2.73 6.58 6.02
C GLY A 202 -2.72 6.08 7.47
N LEU A 203 -1.54 6.03 8.10
CA LEU A 203 -1.35 5.59 9.48
C LEU A 203 -2.13 6.40 10.53
N GLN A 204 -2.61 7.60 10.19
CA GLN A 204 -3.36 8.49 11.12
C GLN A 204 -4.86 8.52 10.82
N THR A 205 -5.34 7.81 9.79
CA THR A 205 -6.71 7.95 9.29
C THR A 205 -7.77 7.59 10.35
N ASP A 206 -7.58 6.51 11.10
CA ASP A 206 -8.53 6.09 12.14
C ASP A 206 -8.71 7.14 13.25
N LEU A 207 -7.66 7.89 13.57
CA LEU A 207 -7.71 8.95 14.58
C LEU A 207 -8.48 10.17 14.08
N LEU A 208 -8.22 10.59 12.86
CA LEU A 208 -8.87 11.75 12.25
C LEU A 208 -10.34 11.44 11.89
N ALA A 209 -10.62 10.22 11.42
CA ALA A 209 -11.99 9.79 11.17
C ALA A 209 -12.84 9.78 12.44
N ARG A 210 -12.31 9.26 13.55
CA ARG A 210 -12.97 9.34 14.87
C ARG A 210 -13.21 10.78 15.32
N ALA A 211 -12.22 11.66 15.11
CA ALA A 211 -12.39 13.08 15.43
C ALA A 211 -13.48 13.75 14.59
N ALA A 212 -13.76 13.23 13.39
CA ALA A 212 -14.85 13.64 12.51
C ALA A 212 -16.20 12.98 12.85
N GLY A 213 -16.26 12.13 13.87
CA GLY A 213 -17.47 11.45 14.32
C GLY A 213 -17.73 10.08 13.69
N ASP A 214 -16.70 9.45 13.12
CA ASP A 214 -16.77 8.08 12.63
C ASP A 214 -16.69 7.04 13.77
N GLU A 215 -17.03 5.82 13.45
CA GLU A 215 -16.94 4.68 14.36
C GLU A 215 -15.49 4.42 14.83
N VAL A 216 -15.36 3.71 15.95
CA VAL A 216 -14.06 3.30 16.48
C VAL A 216 -13.36 2.34 15.52
N ALA A 217 -14.09 1.37 15.01
CA ALA A 217 -13.56 0.34 14.10
C ALA A 217 -13.60 0.77 12.61
N PRO A 218 -12.67 0.26 11.81
CA PRO A 218 -11.48 -0.50 12.19
C PRO A 218 -10.40 0.37 12.82
N GLU A 219 -9.53 -0.23 13.63
CA GLU A 219 -8.36 0.44 14.21
C GLU A 219 -7.11 0.19 13.37
N ILE A 220 -6.21 1.17 13.26
CA ILE A 220 -4.93 0.99 12.57
C ILE A 220 -3.87 0.46 13.54
N VAL A 221 -3.34 -0.71 13.21
CA VAL A 221 -2.16 -1.31 13.84
C VAL A 221 -0.98 -1.17 12.88
N PRO A 222 0.11 -0.49 13.26
CA PRO A 222 1.26 -0.31 12.38
C PRO A 222 2.13 -1.56 12.36
N PHE A 223 2.41 -2.10 11.17
CA PHE A 223 3.39 -3.18 10.97
C PHE A 223 4.55 -2.67 10.15
N ARG A 224 5.78 -2.80 10.70
CA ARG A 224 7.00 -2.47 9.98
C ARG A 224 7.44 -3.66 9.15
N GLY A 225 7.70 -3.42 7.87
CA GLY A 225 8.31 -4.32 6.94
C GLY A 225 9.78 -3.94 6.73
N GLU A 226 10.67 -4.84 7.06
CA GLU A 226 12.11 -4.65 6.89
C GLU A 226 12.58 -5.31 5.60
N TYR A 227 13.52 -4.67 4.93
CA TYR A 227 14.08 -5.15 3.68
C TYR A 227 15.60 -5.35 3.80
N LEU A 228 16.10 -6.30 3.05
CA LEU A 228 17.51 -6.43 2.72
C LEU A 228 17.69 -6.11 1.23
N ARG A 229 18.74 -5.38 0.91
CA ARG A 229 19.07 -5.00 -0.47
C ARG A 229 20.16 -5.88 -1.00
N LEU A 230 20.01 -6.40 -2.22
CA LEU A 230 21.07 -7.13 -2.89
C LEU A 230 22.25 -6.19 -3.18
N ARG A 231 23.44 -6.69 -2.96
CA ARG A 231 24.66 -6.00 -3.37
C ARG A 231 24.82 -5.97 -4.90
N PRO A 232 25.51 -4.96 -5.46
CA PRO A 232 25.64 -4.80 -6.92
C PRO A 232 26.13 -6.04 -7.63
N GLU A 233 27.05 -6.80 -6.98
CA GLU A 233 27.73 -7.97 -7.56
C GLU A 233 26.78 -9.11 -7.91
N VAL A 234 25.60 -9.18 -7.29
CA VAL A 234 24.64 -10.29 -7.46
C VAL A 234 23.30 -9.86 -8.07
N ARG A 235 23.08 -8.56 -8.34
CA ARG A 235 21.81 -8.06 -8.89
C ARG A 235 21.50 -8.62 -10.27
N HIS A 236 22.53 -8.92 -11.07
CA HIS A 236 22.40 -9.50 -12.41
C HIS A 236 21.74 -10.89 -12.42
N LYS A 237 21.67 -11.56 -11.25
CA LYS A 237 21.00 -12.86 -11.08
C LYS A 237 19.47 -12.77 -10.99
N VAL A 238 18.90 -11.57 -11.10
CA VAL A 238 17.46 -11.33 -10.88
C VAL A 238 16.89 -10.58 -12.06
N HIS A 239 16.03 -11.23 -12.82
CA HIS A 239 15.39 -10.63 -14.00
C HIS A 239 13.93 -10.25 -13.72
N HIS A 240 13.20 -11.08 -12.98
CA HIS A 240 11.78 -10.89 -12.63
C HIS A 240 11.59 -10.68 -11.12
N LEU A 241 10.38 -10.31 -10.73
CA LEU A 241 9.95 -10.36 -9.34
C LEU A 241 9.75 -11.83 -8.95
N ILE A 242 10.39 -12.29 -7.87
CA ILE A 242 10.31 -13.68 -7.41
C ILE A 242 9.58 -13.74 -6.08
N TYR A 243 8.43 -14.38 -6.07
CA TYR A 243 7.54 -14.48 -4.92
C TYR A 243 7.27 -15.94 -4.56
N PRO A 244 7.27 -16.31 -3.28
CA PRO A 244 6.77 -17.62 -2.86
C PRO A 244 5.25 -17.70 -3.02
N VAL A 245 4.73 -18.90 -3.08
CA VAL A 245 3.28 -19.13 -2.97
C VAL A 245 2.83 -18.71 -1.56
N PRO A 246 1.79 -17.88 -1.42
CA PRO A 246 1.27 -17.50 -0.11
C PRO A 246 0.80 -18.70 0.69
N ASP A 247 1.17 -18.75 1.98
CA ASP A 247 0.65 -19.73 2.91
C ASP A 247 -0.59 -19.15 3.62
N PRO A 248 -1.79 -19.75 3.47
CA PRO A 248 -3.01 -19.25 4.11
C PRO A 248 -2.95 -19.22 5.65
N ALA A 249 -2.03 -19.98 6.25
CA ALA A 249 -1.81 -19.96 7.69
C ALA A 249 -1.17 -18.68 8.20
N TYR A 250 -0.62 -17.83 7.30
CA TYR A 250 0.06 -16.60 7.65
C TYR A 250 -0.67 -15.39 7.07
N PRO A 251 -0.83 -14.32 7.87
CA PRO A 251 -1.55 -13.13 7.44
C PRO A 251 -0.80 -12.26 6.43
N PHE A 252 0.51 -12.47 6.28
CA PHE A 252 1.37 -11.70 5.39
C PHE A 252 2.08 -12.61 4.39
N LEU A 253 2.36 -12.04 3.22
CA LEU A 253 3.13 -12.71 2.18
C LEU A 253 4.57 -12.95 2.69
N GLY A 254 5.12 -14.13 2.42
CA GLY A 254 6.50 -14.48 2.74
C GLY A 254 7.54 -13.56 2.06
N VAL A 255 8.77 -13.68 2.51
CA VAL A 255 9.90 -12.92 1.96
C VAL A 255 10.00 -13.15 0.45
N HIS A 256 10.09 -12.08 -0.32
CA HIS A 256 10.14 -12.12 -1.77
C HIS A 256 11.23 -11.18 -2.32
N LEU A 257 11.66 -11.43 -3.55
CA LEU A 257 12.70 -10.65 -4.22
C LEU A 257 12.06 -9.73 -5.25
N THR A 258 12.41 -8.45 -5.18
CA THR A 258 11.82 -7.40 -6.02
C THR A 258 12.92 -6.54 -6.64
N PRO A 259 13.17 -6.65 -7.95
CA PRO A 259 13.88 -5.61 -8.70
C PRO A 259 13.15 -4.28 -8.58
N ARG A 260 13.89 -3.20 -8.51
CA ARG A 260 13.38 -1.83 -8.39
C ARG A 260 13.66 -1.03 -9.67
N ILE A 261 12.88 0.02 -9.86
CA ILE A 261 12.99 0.90 -11.04
C ILE A 261 14.32 1.67 -11.09
N ASP A 262 14.99 1.82 -9.95
CA ASP A 262 16.30 2.47 -9.82
C ASP A 262 17.49 1.51 -10.04
N GLY A 263 17.23 0.27 -10.47
CA GLY A 263 18.24 -0.78 -10.68
C GLY A 263 18.68 -1.51 -9.42
N GLU A 264 18.13 -1.15 -8.26
CA GLU A 264 18.32 -1.89 -7.02
C GLU A 264 17.46 -3.17 -7.01
N ALA A 265 17.71 -4.07 -6.05
CA ALA A 265 16.84 -5.22 -5.80
C ALA A 265 16.70 -5.44 -4.30
N ASP A 266 15.47 -5.49 -3.82
CA ASP A 266 15.15 -5.65 -2.40
C ASP A 266 14.57 -7.04 -2.13
N LEU A 267 15.02 -7.66 -1.03
CA LEU A 267 14.51 -8.91 -0.48
C LEU A 267 13.68 -8.60 0.77
N GLY A 268 12.46 -9.09 0.84
CA GLY A 268 11.53 -8.81 1.93
C GLY A 268 10.15 -8.41 1.40
N PRO A 269 9.32 -7.77 2.22
CA PRO A 269 9.56 -7.49 3.63
C PRO A 269 9.09 -8.62 4.56
N ASN A 270 9.56 -8.61 5.81
CA ASN A 270 8.88 -9.24 6.93
C ASN A 270 7.71 -8.38 7.45
N ALA A 271 7.10 -8.74 8.57
CA ALA A 271 6.01 -7.96 9.16
C ALA A 271 6.05 -8.00 10.69
N VAL A 272 6.76 -7.05 11.30
CA VAL A 272 6.84 -6.90 12.75
C VAL A 272 6.03 -5.72 13.26
N LEU A 273 5.50 -5.80 14.48
CA LEU A 273 4.80 -4.69 15.10
C LEU A 273 5.71 -3.46 15.18
N ALA A 274 5.29 -2.32 14.64
CA ALA A 274 6.00 -1.07 14.81
C ALA A 274 5.65 -0.44 16.17
N LEU A 275 6.69 0.01 16.92
CA LEU A 275 6.52 0.56 18.26
C LEU A 275 6.03 2.02 18.27
N ALA A 276 5.90 2.61 17.09
CA ALA A 276 5.24 3.89 16.83
C ALA A 276 4.46 3.80 15.52
N ARG A 277 3.44 4.66 15.30
CA ARG A 277 2.67 4.66 14.04
C ARG A 277 3.56 4.90 12.82
N GLU A 278 4.58 5.70 12.96
CA GLU A 278 5.59 6.01 11.95
C GLU A 278 6.96 5.49 12.39
N GLY A 279 6.98 4.29 12.97
CA GLY A 279 8.17 3.64 13.51
C GLY A 279 8.95 2.90 12.43
N TYR A 280 9.73 3.62 11.62
CA TYR A 280 10.57 3.05 10.56
C TYR A 280 11.84 2.38 11.10
N ARG A 281 12.24 2.68 12.36
CA ARG A 281 13.41 2.13 13.04
C ARG A 281 13.03 1.50 14.37
N TRP A 282 13.81 0.56 14.88
CA TRP A 282 13.61 -0.05 16.19
C TRP A 282 13.58 0.94 17.35
N ARG A 283 14.35 2.03 17.25
CA ARG A 283 14.40 3.10 18.27
C ARG A 283 13.21 4.06 18.22
N ASP A 284 12.39 4.00 17.17
CA ASP A 284 11.21 4.85 17.05
C ASP A 284 10.10 4.24 17.93
N VAL A 285 10.07 4.65 19.19
CA VAL A 285 9.14 4.15 20.21
C VAL A 285 8.21 5.26 20.66
N SER A 286 6.90 5.00 20.68
CA SER A 286 5.87 5.91 21.19
C SER A 286 5.14 5.26 22.37
N PRO A 287 5.42 5.67 23.63
CA PRO A 287 4.71 5.14 24.79
C PRO A 287 3.17 5.35 24.70
N ARG A 288 2.76 6.48 24.11
CA ARG A 288 1.33 6.77 23.88
C ARG A 288 0.71 5.75 22.91
N GLN A 289 1.41 5.37 21.84
CA GLN A 289 0.93 4.35 20.89
C GLN A 289 0.89 2.98 21.53
N LEU A 290 1.92 2.59 22.26
CA LEU A 290 1.96 1.30 22.97
C LEU A 290 0.83 1.19 24.01
N SER A 291 0.59 2.24 24.80
CA SER A 291 -0.52 2.31 25.75
C SER A 291 -1.89 2.19 25.04
N ARG A 292 -2.05 2.79 23.86
CA ARG A 292 -3.27 2.66 23.04
C ARG A 292 -3.46 1.21 22.57
N LEU A 293 -2.44 0.59 22.01
CA LEU A 293 -2.49 -0.80 21.56
C LEU A 293 -2.79 -1.75 22.72
N ALA A 294 -2.16 -1.58 23.86
CA ALA A 294 -2.40 -2.40 25.06
C ALA A 294 -3.86 -2.32 25.54
N ARG A 295 -4.54 -1.17 25.34
CA ARG A 295 -5.96 -0.98 25.70
C ARG A 295 -6.92 -1.43 24.59
N SER A 296 -6.43 -1.60 23.34
CA SER A 296 -7.27 -2.01 22.21
C SER A 296 -7.68 -3.47 22.35
N THR A 297 -8.99 -3.71 22.36
CA THR A 297 -9.54 -5.09 22.35
C THR A 297 -9.24 -5.78 21.01
N ALA A 298 -9.35 -5.06 19.91
CA ALA A 298 -9.01 -5.55 18.57
C ALA A 298 -7.56 -6.03 18.51
N PHE A 299 -6.61 -5.20 18.97
CA PHE A 299 -5.19 -5.59 18.99
C PHE A 299 -4.92 -6.79 19.92
N ARG A 300 -5.52 -6.84 21.13
CA ARG A 300 -5.32 -7.98 22.05
C ARG A 300 -5.84 -9.29 21.45
N ARG A 301 -6.97 -9.27 20.74
CA ARG A 301 -7.51 -10.44 20.02
C ARG A 301 -6.59 -10.85 18.87
N LEU A 302 -6.18 -9.89 18.04
CA LEU A 302 -5.20 -10.13 16.95
C LEU A 302 -3.92 -10.78 17.49
N ALA A 303 -3.33 -10.21 18.55
CA ALA A 303 -2.11 -10.73 19.17
C ALA A 303 -2.30 -12.14 19.74
N GLY A 304 -3.43 -12.41 20.42
CA GLY A 304 -3.76 -13.75 20.94
C GLY A 304 -3.95 -14.80 19.84
N GLN A 305 -4.59 -14.42 18.73
CA GLN A 305 -4.81 -15.32 17.59
C GLN A 305 -3.53 -15.63 16.81
N ASN A 306 -2.57 -14.67 16.75
CA ASN A 306 -1.41 -14.73 15.86
C ASN A 306 -0.06 -14.71 16.61
N TRP A 307 0.00 -15.00 17.92
CA TRP A 307 1.22 -14.87 18.71
C TRP A 307 2.40 -15.70 18.19
N ARG A 308 2.14 -16.92 17.66
CA ARG A 308 3.18 -17.78 17.08
C ARG A 308 3.78 -17.19 15.81
N ALA A 309 2.93 -16.64 14.94
CA ALA A 309 3.37 -15.93 13.74
C ALA A 309 4.18 -14.68 14.13
N GLY A 310 3.70 -13.91 15.12
CA GLY A 310 4.42 -12.73 15.63
C GLY A 310 5.81 -13.06 16.18
N LEU A 311 5.98 -14.16 16.93
CA LEU A 311 7.29 -14.59 17.41
C LEU A 311 8.23 -15.00 16.25
N ARG A 312 7.72 -15.67 15.23
CA ARG A 312 8.51 -16.04 14.04
C ARG A 312 8.98 -14.78 13.28
N GLU A 313 8.10 -13.84 13.05
CA GLU A 313 8.44 -12.56 12.40
C GLU A 313 9.49 -11.78 13.21
N MET A 314 9.36 -11.73 14.54
CA MET A 314 10.36 -11.14 15.43
C MET A 314 11.71 -11.85 15.32
N HIS A 315 11.71 -13.19 15.27
CA HIS A 315 12.95 -13.95 15.09
C HIS A 315 13.63 -13.63 13.76
N GLY A 316 12.86 -13.57 12.66
CA GLY A 316 13.35 -13.16 11.34
C GLY A 316 13.89 -11.72 11.33
N SER A 317 13.26 -10.81 12.07
CA SER A 317 13.70 -9.42 12.16
C SER A 317 15.03 -9.24 12.94
N VAL A 318 15.24 -10.02 14.00
CA VAL A 318 16.47 -9.96 14.80
C VAL A 318 17.59 -10.77 14.17
N SER A 319 17.28 -11.87 13.47
CA SER A 319 18.23 -12.80 12.89
C SER A 319 18.25 -12.72 11.36
N ARG A 320 19.28 -12.06 10.81
CA ARG A 320 19.52 -12.08 9.35
C ARG A 320 19.61 -13.50 8.78
N ARG A 321 20.13 -14.46 9.54
CA ARG A 321 20.22 -15.87 9.13
C ARG A 321 18.82 -16.48 8.96
N ALA A 322 17.91 -16.24 9.92
CA ALA A 322 16.54 -16.72 9.83
C ALA A 322 15.78 -16.09 8.66
N PHE A 323 15.94 -14.79 8.45
CA PHE A 323 15.37 -14.07 7.29
C PHE A 323 15.85 -14.66 5.96
N LEU A 324 17.15 -14.92 5.82
CA LEU A 324 17.72 -15.50 4.60
C LEU A 324 17.36 -16.98 4.44
N ALA A 325 17.14 -17.72 5.52
CA ALA A 325 16.78 -19.13 5.45
C ALA A 325 15.45 -19.34 4.69
N GLU A 326 14.47 -18.46 4.89
CA GLU A 326 13.22 -18.49 4.14
C GLU A 326 13.47 -18.23 2.64
N ALA A 327 14.19 -17.18 2.31
CA ALA A 327 14.50 -16.83 0.93
C ALA A 327 15.32 -17.93 0.20
N ARG A 328 16.24 -18.59 0.90
CA ARG A 328 17.06 -19.68 0.33
C ARG A 328 16.27 -20.89 -0.12
N THR A 329 15.04 -21.05 0.34
CA THR A 329 14.19 -22.16 -0.11
C THR A 329 13.85 -22.09 -1.61
N TYR A 330 13.92 -20.91 -2.21
CA TYR A 330 13.71 -20.67 -3.64
C TYR A 330 14.85 -19.88 -4.31
N LEU A 331 15.78 -19.30 -3.52
CA LEU A 331 17.02 -18.63 -3.98
C LEU A 331 18.24 -19.27 -3.32
N PRO A 332 18.62 -20.53 -3.69
CA PRO A 332 19.63 -21.30 -2.96
C PRO A 332 21.05 -20.67 -2.99
N TRP A 333 21.32 -19.81 -3.98
CA TRP A 333 22.58 -19.09 -4.11
C TRP A 333 22.76 -17.94 -3.11
N LEU A 334 21.68 -17.52 -2.44
CA LEU A 334 21.67 -16.31 -1.60
C LEU A 334 22.47 -16.51 -0.31
N GLU A 335 23.48 -15.66 -0.08
CA GLU A 335 24.32 -15.68 1.10
C GLU A 335 24.23 -14.38 1.90
N ALA A 336 24.69 -14.42 3.16
CA ALA A 336 24.67 -13.24 4.04
C ALA A 336 25.56 -12.10 3.53
N GLY A 337 26.62 -12.43 2.79
CA GLY A 337 27.50 -11.47 2.12
C GLY A 337 26.86 -10.76 0.94
N HIS A 338 25.80 -11.34 0.34
CA HIS A 338 25.11 -10.81 -0.84
C HIS A 338 24.10 -9.70 -0.52
N VAL A 339 23.85 -9.41 0.77
CA VAL A 339 22.81 -8.46 1.18
C VAL A 339 23.33 -7.41 2.18
N ALA A 340 22.70 -6.24 2.14
CA ALA A 340 22.85 -5.16 3.09
C ALA A 340 21.48 -4.73 3.65
N ALA A 341 21.44 -4.00 4.76
CA ALA A 341 20.19 -3.42 5.26
C ALA A 341 19.61 -2.39 4.28
N ALA A 342 18.30 -2.39 4.11
CA ALA A 342 17.56 -1.42 3.32
C ALA A 342 16.55 -0.64 4.18
N PRO A 343 16.04 0.51 3.69
CA PRO A 343 15.00 1.25 4.40
C PRO A 343 13.73 0.41 4.61
N ALA A 344 13.14 0.53 5.80
CA ALA A 344 11.89 -0.14 6.14
C ALA A 344 10.67 0.65 5.66
N GLY A 345 9.56 -0.03 5.47
CA GLY A 345 8.24 0.57 5.31
C GLY A 345 7.36 0.30 6.53
N VAL A 346 6.32 1.11 6.75
CA VAL A 346 5.30 0.84 7.79
C VAL A 346 3.94 0.72 7.13
N ARG A 347 3.30 -0.43 7.30
CA ARG A 347 1.95 -0.72 6.80
C ARG A 347 0.91 -0.24 7.81
N ALA A 348 -0.09 0.49 7.35
CA ALA A 348 -1.29 0.82 8.12
C ALA A 348 -2.27 -0.35 7.99
N GLN A 349 -2.17 -1.34 8.86
CA GLN A 349 -3.06 -2.50 8.84
C GLN A 349 -4.30 -2.20 9.67
N ALA A 350 -5.46 -2.19 9.02
CA ALA A 350 -6.73 -2.06 9.71
C ALA A 350 -7.14 -3.40 10.34
N VAL A 351 -7.65 -3.31 11.55
CA VAL A 351 -8.07 -4.47 12.37
C VAL A 351 -9.49 -4.24 12.87
N ASP A 352 -10.36 -5.21 12.64
CA ASP A 352 -11.75 -5.20 13.11
C ASP A 352 -11.85 -5.59 14.61
N PRO A 353 -12.97 -5.31 15.29
CA PRO A 353 -13.13 -5.54 16.72
C PRO A 353 -12.93 -6.99 17.17
N ASP A 354 -13.11 -7.96 16.29
CA ASP A 354 -12.89 -9.39 16.54
C ASP A 354 -11.41 -9.81 16.44
N GLY A 355 -10.53 -8.88 16.04
CA GLY A 355 -9.10 -9.13 15.82
C GLY A 355 -8.74 -9.57 14.40
N SER A 356 -9.70 -9.69 13.50
CA SER A 356 -9.44 -10.01 12.10
C SER A 356 -8.78 -8.84 11.37
N LEU A 357 -7.90 -9.16 10.41
CA LEU A 357 -7.31 -8.17 9.53
C LEU A 357 -8.30 -7.78 8.44
N VAL A 358 -8.50 -6.48 8.25
CA VAL A 358 -9.32 -5.98 7.14
C VAL A 358 -8.55 -6.17 5.84
N ASP A 359 -9.00 -7.10 5.00
CA ASP A 359 -8.29 -7.44 3.77
C ASP A 359 -8.62 -6.51 2.61
N ASP A 360 -9.86 -6.05 2.43
CA ASP A 360 -10.27 -5.22 1.29
C ASP A 360 -10.22 -3.72 1.59
N PHE A 361 -10.39 -2.88 0.58
CA PHE A 361 -10.52 -1.44 0.74
C PHE A 361 -11.77 -1.10 1.54
N ARG A 362 -11.64 -0.13 2.47
CA ARG A 362 -12.75 0.35 3.28
C ARG A 362 -12.78 1.86 3.30
N ILE A 363 -13.85 2.43 2.75
CA ILE A 363 -14.09 3.87 2.70
C ILE A 363 -15.39 4.13 3.47
N HIS A 364 -15.34 5.01 4.47
CA HIS A 364 -16.50 5.42 5.25
C HIS A 364 -16.96 6.81 4.84
N ARG A 365 -18.27 7.01 4.81
CA ARG A 365 -18.88 8.32 4.60
C ARG A 365 -19.66 8.73 5.86
N ILE A 366 -19.36 9.92 6.37
CA ILE A 366 -19.91 10.43 7.62
C ILE A 366 -20.39 11.88 7.37
N GLY A 367 -21.59 12.04 6.81
CA GLY A 367 -22.06 13.35 6.34
C GLY A 367 -21.08 13.96 5.33
N PRO A 368 -20.57 15.20 5.57
CA PRO A 368 -19.64 15.86 4.64
C PRO A 368 -18.18 15.36 4.78
N VAL A 369 -17.95 14.17 5.35
CA VAL A 369 -16.60 13.58 5.47
C VAL A 369 -16.55 12.21 4.82
N THR A 370 -15.55 11.99 3.98
CA THR A 370 -15.19 10.67 3.43
C THR A 370 -13.83 10.26 3.99
N ALA A 371 -13.73 9.09 4.63
CA ALA A 371 -12.49 8.61 5.24
C ALA A 371 -12.04 7.30 4.61
N VAL A 372 -10.80 7.25 4.09
CA VAL A 372 -10.18 6.03 3.59
C VAL A 372 -9.64 5.23 4.78
N ARG A 373 -10.50 4.38 5.39
CA ARG A 373 -10.23 3.65 6.64
C ARG A 373 -9.25 2.50 6.49
N ASN A 374 -9.21 1.89 5.30
CA ASN A 374 -8.26 0.85 4.95
C ASN A 374 -7.92 0.90 3.47
N ALA A 375 -6.65 1.00 3.17
CA ALA A 375 -6.13 0.93 1.80
C ALA A 375 -4.84 0.08 1.80
N PRO A 376 -4.98 -1.25 1.94
CA PRO A 376 -3.84 -2.17 1.93
C PRO A 376 -3.29 -2.32 0.50
N SER A 377 -2.16 -3.05 0.33
CA SER A 377 -1.72 -3.44 -1.01
C SER A 377 -2.88 -4.12 -1.76
N PRO A 378 -3.19 -3.66 -2.98
CA PRO A 378 -2.38 -2.89 -3.94
C PRO A 378 -2.71 -1.38 -4.02
N ALA A 379 -2.92 -0.69 -2.92
CA ALA A 379 -3.41 0.70 -2.90
C ALA A 379 -2.59 1.68 -3.76
N ALA A 380 -1.26 1.52 -3.84
CA ALA A 380 -0.42 2.37 -4.69
C ALA A 380 -0.79 2.19 -6.18
N THR A 381 -0.89 0.94 -6.64
CA THR A 381 -1.38 0.60 -7.99
C THR A 381 -2.79 1.12 -8.24
N ALA A 382 -3.67 0.95 -7.25
CA ALA A 382 -5.10 1.28 -7.34
C ALA A 382 -5.41 2.76 -7.08
N SER A 383 -4.41 3.61 -6.80
CA SER A 383 -4.62 4.97 -6.29
C SER A 383 -5.53 5.84 -7.17
N MET A 384 -5.40 5.75 -8.49
CA MET A 384 -6.27 6.49 -9.43
C MET A 384 -7.69 5.92 -9.47
N ALA A 385 -7.85 4.60 -9.42
CA ALA A 385 -9.17 3.96 -9.42
C ALA A 385 -9.93 4.22 -8.11
N ILE A 386 -9.22 4.22 -6.97
CA ILE A 386 -9.79 4.62 -5.67
C ILE A 386 -10.22 6.10 -5.71
N ALA A 387 -9.43 6.96 -6.36
CA ALA A 387 -9.80 8.36 -6.56
C ALA A 387 -11.04 8.51 -7.43
N GLU A 388 -11.18 7.75 -8.53
CA GLU A 388 -12.39 7.71 -9.35
C GLU A 388 -13.62 7.35 -8.50
N GLN A 389 -13.52 6.34 -7.63
CA GLN A 389 -14.60 5.95 -6.75
C GLN A 389 -14.97 7.09 -5.77
N ILE A 390 -13.98 7.67 -5.08
CA ILE A 390 -14.22 8.76 -4.12
C ILE A 390 -14.87 9.96 -4.81
N VAL A 391 -14.36 10.38 -5.97
CA VAL A 391 -14.88 11.55 -6.69
C VAL A 391 -16.28 11.30 -7.23
N THR A 392 -16.59 10.09 -7.69
CA THR A 392 -17.95 9.72 -8.12
C THR A 392 -18.94 9.84 -6.97
N GLU A 393 -18.55 9.42 -5.76
CA GLU A 393 -19.38 9.56 -4.56
C GLU A 393 -19.58 11.02 -4.13
N LEU A 394 -18.62 11.92 -4.44
CA LEU A 394 -18.68 13.35 -4.17
C LEU A 394 -19.43 14.16 -5.25
N SER A 395 -19.91 13.53 -6.31
CA SER A 395 -20.62 14.22 -7.39
C SER A 395 -21.91 14.90 -6.88
N PRO A 396 -22.27 16.08 -7.41
CA PRO A 396 -23.45 16.85 -6.94
C PRO A 396 -24.77 16.07 -6.99
N SER A 397 -24.89 15.10 -7.90
CA SER A 397 -26.04 14.18 -7.99
C SER A 397 -26.13 13.25 -6.76
N ASN A 398 -24.99 12.85 -6.20
CA ASN A 398 -24.92 11.94 -5.04
C ASN A 398 -24.85 12.67 -3.69
N LEU A 399 -24.58 13.99 -3.71
CA LEU A 399 -24.59 14.85 -2.52
C LEU A 399 -25.98 15.35 -2.14
N ARG A 400 -26.99 15.16 -3.06
CA ARG A 400 -28.38 15.59 -2.86
C ARG A 400 -29.35 14.44 -2.53
N ALA A 401 -28.87 13.22 -2.53
CA ALA A 401 -29.60 12.03 -2.11
C ALA A 401 -29.24 11.65 -0.65
#